data_c38cf64f61046874e23ca26bdfdbd1f7
#
_entry.id   c38cf64f61046874e23ca26bdfdbd1f7
#
_cell.length_a   1.000
_cell.length_b   1.000
_cell.length_c   1.000
_cell.angle_alpha   90.00
_cell.angle_beta   90.00
_cell.angle_gamma   90.00
#
_symmetry.space_group_name_H-M   'P 1'
#
loop_
_entity.id
_entity.type
_entity.pdbx_description
1 polymer ?
#
loop_
_entity_poly.entity_id
_entity_poly.type
_entity_poly.pdbx_seq_one_letter_code
_entity_poly.pdbx_strand_id
1 'polypeptide(L)'
;MIPGRGQTEDRARTGPKEKGREMKRPTVPAVPWRAAAVAAAAVVWLVVPGGAATSTSQRYDVNTLAGKVASVHGTAGLQIRMSAFLEEEAADPSAPPGSPAAITPAYVLSSPLDGTTVTPPDVTVNQDTAAASQNETAIAVDPNNPNRVVGSANDYVTRTWSCVVGSTPCSALGDGYSGTYFSNDGGSTWCCTSTDPNHIGTLIPGVEHLVGGTYDAGGDPAVAFDSQGQVFYAGLGFNRTSAPNTVTVNKGTFGAGGNLTWGPPTFINPTTAPSVLNDKEWIAADWHSSSTYRDRVYVSWTRFLFNASNGNYVQSPIFFAYSTDHGATFSTPRNISGNVLYDQGSRPIVGPDGTVYVIFEGATRLSTLDSQWVVKSTDGGATFGKPTKIADVQDIVTPANAVFRVNSFPAGDIAPNGDLYVAWSTQLSDTGGLCATRTNTGCHAAAVYSKSTDGGTTWSASAPVLPALDASSRTPIGYPVTNPDGSVLNAPAARRVDTFWPAVAVSQTGRVYMSAYAADVVSPWQTCANTPPAPEGRINCLALGNYIHNARLDYAVTDLSTGVSNTVSTHPINTRYHFGGGFIGDYTHLAVGSDNRFHALWTDTNNVQSVVWWYGLEFVPTSVHQQDVVTASGNF
;
A
#
# COMPACT_ATOMS: atom_id res chain seq x y z
N MET A 1 42.15 13.83 -56.44
CA MET A 1 41.82 14.31 -57.81
C MET A 1 40.31 14.32 -57.93
N ILE A 2 39.75 15.51 -58.01
CA ILE A 2 38.39 15.92 -58.40
C ILE A 2 38.48 16.12 -59.95
N PRO A 3 37.43 16.08 -60.78
CA PRO A 3 36.04 16.51 -60.65
C PRO A 3 35.03 15.56 -61.36
N GLY A 4 33.72 15.82 -61.52
CA GLY A 4 32.85 16.98 -61.50
C GLY A 4 31.47 16.65 -62.07
N ARG A 5 30.53 17.42 -61.66
CA ARG A 5 29.29 18.00 -62.23
C ARG A 5 28.56 17.40 -63.43
N GLY A 6 27.24 17.43 -63.36
CA GLY A 6 26.33 17.50 -64.52
C GLY A 6 24.87 17.58 -64.07
N GLN A 7 24.27 18.79 -64.09
CA GLN A 7 22.83 19.12 -64.01
C GLN A 7 22.17 18.87 -65.40
N THR A 8 20.86 18.67 -65.44
CA THR A 8 19.80 19.51 -66.07
C THR A 8 18.53 18.72 -66.30
N GLU A 9 17.43 19.27 -65.74
CA GLU A 9 16.26 19.90 -66.40
C GLU A 9 15.24 18.98 -67.11
N ASP A 10 14.09 18.92 -66.50
CA ASP A 10 12.73 19.43 -66.87
C ASP A 10 12.13 18.95 -68.20
N ARG A 11 10.92 18.37 -68.10
CA ARG A 11 9.75 18.77 -68.91
C ARG A 11 8.50 17.92 -68.61
N ALA A 12 7.45 18.65 -68.31
CA ALA A 12 6.05 18.20 -68.21
C ALA A 12 5.47 17.66 -69.53
N ARG A 13 4.53 16.76 -69.47
CA ARG A 13 3.41 16.63 -70.44
C ARG A 13 2.16 15.99 -69.84
N THR A 14 1.08 16.62 -70.14
CA THR A 14 -0.35 16.51 -69.87
C THR A 14 -1.06 15.28 -70.41
N GLY A 15 -2.00 14.69 -69.60
CA GLY A 15 -3.33 14.20 -69.84
C GLY A 15 -3.57 12.94 -70.70
N PRO A 16 -4.76 12.32 -70.73
CA PRO A 16 -6.08 12.84 -70.39
C PRO A 16 -6.94 11.96 -69.44
N LYS A 17 -8.10 12.54 -69.06
CA LYS A 17 -9.18 12.00 -68.22
C LYS A 17 -9.88 10.80 -68.82
N GLU A 18 -10.16 9.76 -68.04
CA GLU A 18 -11.25 8.81 -68.31
C GLU A 18 -12.23 8.76 -67.13
N LYS A 19 -13.52 8.69 -67.52
CA LYS A 19 -14.70 8.86 -66.67
C LYS A 19 -14.98 7.65 -65.81
N GLY A 20 -15.31 7.92 -64.56
CA GLY A 20 -15.75 6.98 -63.59
C GLY A 20 -17.06 6.26 -63.91
N ARG A 21 -17.18 5.09 -63.39
CA ARG A 21 -18.42 4.33 -63.30
C ARG A 21 -18.74 4.11 -61.82
N GLU A 22 -19.73 4.82 -61.31
CA GLU A 22 -20.32 4.63 -59.98
C GLU A 22 -20.91 3.21 -59.86
N MET A 23 -20.39 2.43 -58.89
CA MET A 23 -21.08 1.23 -58.44
C MET A 23 -21.87 1.58 -57.16
N LYS A 24 -23.18 1.57 -57.24
CA LYS A 24 -24.10 1.68 -56.13
C LYS A 24 -23.97 0.46 -55.20
N ARG A 25 -23.67 0.70 -53.94
CA ARG A 25 -23.78 -0.30 -52.87
C ARG A 25 -25.25 -0.44 -52.43
N PRO A 26 -25.73 -1.65 -52.12
CA PRO A 26 -27.07 -1.82 -51.59
C PRO A 26 -27.15 -1.34 -50.15
N THR A 27 -28.19 -0.60 -49.85
CA THR A 27 -28.58 -0.15 -48.50
C THR A 27 -29.21 -1.29 -47.73
N VAL A 28 -28.62 -1.66 -46.58
CA VAL A 28 -29.24 -2.55 -45.60
C VAL A 28 -29.99 -1.67 -44.59
N PRO A 29 -31.22 -1.97 -44.21
CA PRO A 29 -31.99 -1.16 -43.28
C PRO A 29 -31.44 -1.25 -41.86
N ALA A 30 -31.25 -0.11 -41.21
CA ALA A 30 -30.84 0.00 -39.83
C ALA A 30 -31.95 -0.43 -38.88
N VAL A 31 -31.68 -1.41 -38.03
CA VAL A 31 -32.49 -1.77 -36.86
C VAL A 31 -32.09 -0.84 -35.71
N PRO A 32 -33.01 -0.18 -35.02
CA PRO A 32 -32.64 0.71 -33.92
C PRO A 32 -32.28 -0.11 -32.68
N TRP A 33 -31.00 -0.11 -32.34
CA TRP A 33 -30.52 -0.58 -31.04
C TRP A 33 -30.88 0.48 -29.98
N ARG A 34 -31.76 0.12 -29.09
CA ARG A 34 -31.94 0.87 -27.85
C ARG A 34 -30.69 0.67 -26.99
N ALA A 35 -29.83 1.66 -26.94
CA ALA A 35 -28.72 1.72 -26.02
C ALA A 35 -29.27 1.86 -24.60
N ALA A 36 -29.11 0.84 -23.77
CA ALA A 36 -29.14 0.99 -22.33
C ALA A 36 -27.83 1.70 -21.94
N ALA A 37 -27.96 2.92 -21.46
CA ALA A 37 -26.83 3.68 -20.95
C ALA A 37 -26.36 3.04 -19.64
N VAL A 38 -25.29 2.29 -19.68
CA VAL A 38 -24.48 2.01 -18.50
C VAL A 38 -23.60 3.23 -18.30
N ALA A 39 -23.83 3.96 -17.23
CA ALA A 39 -23.00 5.09 -16.85
C ALA A 39 -21.65 4.56 -16.35
N ALA A 40 -20.69 4.40 -17.25
CA ALA A 40 -19.32 4.32 -16.89
C ALA A 40 -18.86 5.73 -16.50
N ALA A 41 -18.50 5.96 -15.25
CA ALA A 41 -17.86 7.19 -14.83
C ALA A 41 -16.45 7.27 -15.43
N ALA A 42 -16.35 7.65 -16.69
CA ALA A 42 -15.10 8.06 -17.28
C ALA A 42 -14.76 9.44 -16.72
N VAL A 43 -13.65 9.56 -16.02
CA VAL A 43 -13.03 10.86 -15.72
C VAL A 43 -12.61 11.49 -17.04
N VAL A 44 -13.49 12.27 -17.63
CA VAL A 44 -13.21 13.07 -18.81
C VAL A 44 -12.47 14.31 -18.35
N TRP A 45 -11.22 14.45 -18.72
CA TRP A 45 -10.52 15.72 -18.69
C TRP A 45 -11.18 16.68 -19.70
N LEU A 46 -12.11 17.47 -19.22
CA LEU A 46 -12.66 18.59 -19.98
C LEU A 46 -11.65 19.74 -19.98
N VAL A 47 -10.94 19.90 -21.09
CA VAL A 47 -10.28 21.16 -21.41
C VAL A 47 -11.37 22.15 -21.78
N VAL A 48 -11.73 23.02 -20.86
CA VAL A 48 -12.66 24.14 -21.10
C VAL A 48 -11.86 25.31 -21.65
N PRO A 49 -12.21 25.88 -22.84
CA PRO A 49 -11.63 27.13 -23.30
C PRO A 49 -12.05 28.29 -22.37
N GLY A 50 -11.08 29.15 -22.05
CA GLY A 50 -11.25 30.23 -21.07
C GLY A 50 -12.44 31.17 -21.33
N GLY A 51 -13.46 30.98 -20.52
CA GLY A 51 -14.46 31.98 -20.21
C GLY A 51 -14.34 32.33 -18.73
N ALA A 52 -14.41 33.60 -18.36
CA ALA A 52 -14.32 34.05 -16.98
C ALA A 52 -15.37 33.32 -16.13
N ALA A 53 -14.94 32.30 -15.41
CA ALA A 53 -15.79 31.58 -14.47
C ALA A 53 -15.99 32.46 -13.24
N THR A 54 -17.22 32.85 -12.99
CA THR A 54 -17.65 33.22 -11.64
C THR A 54 -17.34 32.01 -10.76
N SER A 55 -16.42 32.16 -9.81
CA SER A 55 -16.06 31.11 -8.87
C SER A 55 -17.25 30.80 -7.97
N THR A 56 -18.10 29.89 -8.38
CA THR A 56 -18.95 29.18 -7.43
C THR A 56 -18.00 28.36 -6.58
N SER A 57 -17.84 28.72 -5.31
CA SER A 57 -17.03 27.96 -4.37
C SER A 57 -17.51 26.50 -4.41
N GLN A 58 -16.66 25.60 -4.89
CA GLN A 58 -16.96 24.18 -4.92
C GLN A 58 -17.25 23.72 -3.50
N ARG A 59 -18.39 23.09 -3.29
CA ARG A 59 -18.77 22.54 -1.99
C ARG A 59 -18.61 21.04 -2.03
N TYR A 60 -17.91 20.49 -1.06
CA TYR A 60 -17.74 19.06 -0.90
C TYR A 60 -18.69 18.52 0.17
N ASP A 61 -19.28 17.36 -0.06
CA ASP A 61 -20.11 16.68 0.94
C ASP A 61 -19.26 15.88 1.92
N VAL A 62 -18.78 16.52 2.95
CA VAL A 62 -17.95 15.88 4.00
C VAL A 62 -18.74 15.00 4.98
N ASN A 63 -20.02 14.74 4.75
CA ASN A 63 -20.72 13.67 5.44
C ASN A 63 -20.29 12.30 4.92
N THR A 64 -19.83 12.23 3.68
CA THR A 64 -19.37 11.00 3.03
C THR A 64 -17.86 10.92 2.96
N LEU A 65 -17.30 9.71 2.93
CA LEU A 65 -15.88 9.48 2.72
C LEU A 65 -15.44 10.04 1.35
N ALA A 66 -16.16 9.72 0.29
CA ALA A 66 -15.91 10.22 -1.06
C ALA A 66 -15.83 11.75 -1.15
N GLY A 67 -16.72 12.46 -0.44
CA GLY A 67 -16.70 13.92 -0.38
C GLY A 67 -15.48 14.49 0.36
N LYS A 68 -15.04 13.83 1.44
CA LYS A 68 -13.80 14.19 2.17
C LYS A 68 -12.58 14.04 1.27
N VAL A 69 -12.48 12.92 0.58
CA VAL A 69 -11.43 12.62 -0.38
C VAL A 69 -11.38 13.63 -1.51
N ALA A 70 -12.52 13.88 -2.15
CA ALA A 70 -12.60 14.89 -3.21
C ALA A 70 -12.14 16.27 -2.72
N SER A 71 -12.40 16.60 -1.45
CA SER A 71 -11.95 17.84 -0.82
C SER A 71 -10.43 17.89 -0.65
N VAL A 72 -9.81 16.83 -0.17
CA VAL A 72 -8.34 16.75 -0.03
C VAL A 72 -7.69 16.86 -1.40
N HIS A 73 -8.12 16.09 -2.39
CA HIS A 73 -7.61 16.17 -3.76
C HIS A 73 -7.81 17.54 -4.39
N GLY A 74 -8.96 18.16 -4.20
CA GLY A 74 -9.25 19.49 -4.75
C GLY A 74 -8.42 20.62 -4.12
N THR A 75 -7.91 20.42 -2.90
CA THR A 75 -7.16 21.43 -2.14
C THR A 75 -5.66 21.15 -2.12
N ALA A 76 -5.27 19.94 -1.79
CA ALA A 76 -3.87 19.55 -1.62
C ALA A 76 -3.29 18.79 -2.82
N GLY A 77 -4.15 18.43 -3.77
CA GLY A 77 -3.74 17.64 -4.93
C GLY A 77 -3.22 16.25 -4.52
N LEU A 78 -2.12 15.85 -5.12
CA LEU A 78 -1.47 14.56 -4.83
C LEU A 78 -0.48 14.63 -3.66
N GLN A 79 -0.31 15.76 -3.01
CA GLN A 79 0.63 15.92 -1.89
C GLN A 79 0.12 15.24 -0.62
N ILE A 80 -1.18 15.30 -0.38
CA ILE A 80 -1.81 14.65 0.77
C ILE A 80 -2.68 13.51 0.27
N ARG A 81 -2.46 12.32 0.80
CA ARG A 81 -3.21 11.11 0.46
C ARG A 81 -3.86 10.56 1.70
N MET A 82 -5.12 10.23 1.59
CA MET A 82 -5.84 9.55 2.65
C MET A 82 -5.74 8.05 2.41
N SER A 83 -5.41 7.30 3.43
CA SER A 83 -5.36 5.85 3.40
C SER A 83 -6.72 5.26 3.02
N ALA A 84 -7.76 5.69 3.72
CA ALA A 84 -9.14 5.28 3.48
C ALA A 84 -9.70 5.58 2.06
N PHE A 85 -9.01 6.38 1.26
CA PHE A 85 -9.49 6.77 -0.07
C PHE A 85 -9.53 5.64 -1.07
N LEU A 86 -8.51 4.82 -1.09
CA LEU A 86 -8.38 3.80 -2.12
C LEU A 86 -9.15 2.55 -1.79
N GLU A 87 -9.47 2.34 -0.56
CA GLU A 87 -10.42 1.29 -0.20
C GLU A 87 -11.78 1.56 -0.83
N GLU A 88 -12.17 2.81 -1.04
CA GLU A 88 -13.39 3.16 -1.74
C GLU A 88 -13.25 3.07 -3.27
N GLU A 89 -12.13 3.51 -3.84
CA GLU A 89 -11.87 3.31 -5.28
C GLU A 89 -11.54 1.85 -5.62
N ALA A 90 -10.93 1.15 -4.68
CA ALA A 90 -10.54 -0.24 -4.81
C ALA A 90 -11.71 -1.21 -4.66
N ALA A 91 -12.85 -0.78 -4.13
CA ALA A 91 -14.05 -1.60 -4.12
C ALA A 91 -14.37 -2.06 -5.55
N ASP A 92 -14.24 -3.35 -5.86
CA ASP A 92 -14.60 -3.86 -7.18
C ASP A 92 -16.14 -3.92 -7.32
N PRO A 93 -16.78 -2.87 -7.87
CA PRO A 93 -18.24 -2.83 -7.98
C PRO A 93 -18.76 -3.86 -9.00
N SER A 94 -17.87 -4.50 -9.75
CA SER A 94 -18.22 -5.49 -10.77
C SER A 94 -18.06 -6.92 -10.28
N ALA A 95 -17.57 -7.16 -9.08
CA ALA A 95 -17.53 -8.51 -8.54
C ALA A 95 -18.97 -9.01 -8.35
N PRO A 96 -19.33 -10.16 -8.92
CA PRO A 96 -20.71 -10.67 -8.84
C PRO A 96 -21.03 -11.07 -7.40
N PRO A 97 -22.28 -10.92 -6.97
CA PRO A 97 -22.74 -11.45 -5.70
C PRO A 97 -22.56 -12.98 -5.68
N GLY A 98 -21.86 -13.46 -4.66
CA GLY A 98 -21.51 -14.85 -4.52
C GLY A 98 -20.18 -15.16 -5.20
N SER A 99 -19.11 -15.26 -4.44
CA SER A 99 -17.83 -15.76 -4.97
C SER A 99 -18.02 -17.20 -5.44
N PRO A 100 -17.85 -17.53 -6.72
CA PRO A 100 -17.89 -18.91 -7.13
C PRO A 100 -16.76 -19.67 -6.45
N ALA A 101 -17.01 -20.92 -6.10
CA ALA A 101 -15.98 -21.77 -5.52
C ALA A 101 -14.74 -21.75 -6.41
N ALA A 102 -13.57 -21.56 -5.78
CA ALA A 102 -12.30 -21.61 -6.50
C ALA A 102 -12.17 -22.98 -7.18
N ILE A 103 -11.90 -22.98 -8.49
CA ILE A 103 -11.66 -24.19 -9.27
C ILE A 103 -10.17 -24.26 -9.51
N THR A 104 -9.52 -25.31 -9.02
CA THR A 104 -8.13 -25.56 -9.34
C THR A 104 -8.00 -25.79 -10.85
N PRO A 105 -7.19 -25.00 -11.56
CA PRO A 105 -7.02 -25.19 -13.00
C PRO A 105 -6.42 -26.56 -13.30
N ALA A 106 -6.83 -27.16 -14.41
CA ALA A 106 -6.30 -28.45 -14.83
C ALA A 106 -4.80 -28.42 -15.17
N TYR A 107 -4.25 -27.23 -15.41
CA TYR A 107 -2.81 -26.97 -15.58
C TYR A 107 -2.53 -25.49 -15.29
N VAL A 108 -1.38 -25.25 -14.71
CA VAL A 108 -0.83 -23.91 -14.51
C VAL A 108 0.26 -23.73 -15.56
N LEU A 109 0.15 -22.68 -16.36
CA LEU A 109 1.23 -22.31 -17.27
C LEU A 109 2.28 -21.55 -16.45
N SER A 110 3.45 -22.14 -16.25
CA SER A 110 4.54 -21.50 -15.53
C SER A 110 5.16 -20.37 -16.36
N SER A 111 5.34 -19.21 -15.73
CA SER A 111 6.16 -18.13 -16.25
C SER A 111 7.64 -18.48 -16.08
N PRO A 112 8.55 -18.06 -16.98
CA PRO A 112 9.99 -18.17 -16.73
C PRO A 112 10.47 -17.36 -15.54
N LEU A 113 9.59 -16.55 -14.94
CA LEU A 113 9.84 -15.80 -13.73
C LEU A 113 9.40 -16.56 -12.46
N ASP A 114 8.68 -17.69 -12.62
CA ASP A 114 8.24 -18.49 -11.49
C ASP A 114 9.41 -19.29 -10.91
N GLY A 115 9.51 -19.30 -9.59
CA GLY A 115 10.29 -20.27 -8.84
C GLY A 115 11.81 -20.05 -8.82
N THR A 116 12.25 -19.00 -8.17
CA THR A 116 13.62 -18.97 -7.64
C THR A 116 13.64 -19.51 -6.21
N THR A 117 14.64 -20.35 -5.90
CA THR A 117 14.85 -20.73 -4.50
C THR A 117 15.55 -19.60 -3.79
N VAL A 118 14.91 -19.01 -2.81
CA VAL A 118 15.49 -17.97 -1.95
C VAL A 118 15.76 -18.52 -0.54
N THR A 119 16.64 -17.86 0.20
CA THR A 119 16.97 -18.24 1.57
C THR A 119 17.01 -16.95 2.42
N PRO A 120 16.15 -16.83 3.42
CA PRO A 120 15.09 -17.79 3.83
C PRO A 120 13.95 -17.86 2.81
N PRO A 121 13.24 -19.01 2.74
CA PRO A 121 12.06 -19.13 1.88
C PRO A 121 10.93 -18.25 2.41
N ASP A 122 10.10 -17.74 1.51
CA ASP A 122 8.88 -17.06 1.88
C ASP A 122 7.74 -18.05 2.20
N VAL A 123 6.78 -17.57 2.98
CA VAL A 123 5.62 -18.35 3.44
C VAL A 123 4.38 -17.49 3.38
N THR A 124 3.30 -18.00 2.81
CA THR A 124 1.99 -17.34 2.84
C THR A 124 1.42 -17.32 4.26
N VAL A 125 1.00 -16.17 4.72
CA VAL A 125 0.53 -15.91 6.09
C VAL A 125 -0.97 -16.05 6.21
N ASN A 126 -1.75 -15.45 5.31
CA ASN A 126 -3.18 -15.68 5.23
C ASN A 126 -3.41 -17.11 4.74
N GLN A 127 -4.26 -17.82 5.44
CA GLN A 127 -4.54 -19.24 5.19
C GLN A 127 -5.90 -19.46 4.53
N ASP A 128 -6.48 -18.42 4.00
CA ASP A 128 -7.74 -18.50 3.30
C ASP A 128 -7.59 -19.14 1.92
N THR A 129 -8.71 -19.63 1.43
CA THR A 129 -8.82 -20.17 0.07
C THR A 129 -9.79 -19.33 -0.78
N ALA A 130 -10.23 -18.20 -0.25
CA ALA A 130 -11.13 -17.29 -0.94
C ALA A 130 -10.35 -16.43 -1.95
N ALA A 131 -11.00 -16.07 -3.04
CA ALA A 131 -10.47 -15.16 -4.03
C ALA A 131 -10.66 -13.71 -3.56
N ALA A 132 -9.93 -13.33 -2.50
CA ALA A 132 -9.98 -12.01 -1.90
C ALA A 132 -8.57 -11.48 -1.65
N SER A 133 -8.43 -10.18 -1.57
CA SER A 133 -7.13 -9.53 -1.42
C SER A 133 -6.79 -9.29 0.05
N GLN A 134 -5.50 -9.32 0.38
CA GLN A 134 -4.94 -8.83 1.63
C GLN A 134 -3.81 -7.87 1.32
N ASN A 135 -3.75 -6.73 2.02
CA ASN A 135 -2.71 -5.71 1.83
C ASN A 135 -2.51 -4.88 3.11
N GLU A 136 -1.56 -3.91 3.08
CA GLU A 136 -1.21 -3.07 4.22
C GLU A 136 -0.80 -3.87 5.45
N THR A 137 0.38 -4.45 5.38
CA THR A 137 0.83 -5.45 6.33
C THR A 137 1.51 -4.84 7.57
N ALA A 138 1.23 -5.39 8.76
CA ALA A 138 1.98 -5.11 9.98
C ALA A 138 2.33 -6.41 10.71
N ILE A 139 3.49 -6.43 11.40
CA ILE A 139 4.01 -7.62 12.08
C ILE A 139 4.69 -7.24 13.40
N ALA A 140 4.53 -8.07 14.41
CA ALA A 140 5.23 -7.93 15.68
C ALA A 140 5.65 -9.29 16.24
N VAL A 141 6.76 -9.31 16.98
CA VAL A 141 7.29 -10.49 17.66
C VAL A 141 7.22 -10.26 19.17
N ASP A 142 6.78 -11.27 19.92
CA ASP A 142 6.77 -11.22 21.39
C ASP A 142 8.22 -11.04 21.91
N PRO A 143 8.52 -9.98 22.65
CA PRO A 143 9.87 -9.68 23.11
C PRO A 143 10.45 -10.77 24.03
N ASN A 144 9.61 -11.61 24.66
CA ASN A 144 10.00 -12.69 25.53
C ASN A 144 9.98 -14.07 24.88
N ASN A 145 9.35 -14.19 23.72
CA ASN A 145 9.21 -15.46 23.00
C ASN A 145 9.30 -15.28 21.49
N PRO A 146 10.49 -15.40 20.90
CA PRO A 146 10.69 -15.13 19.47
C PRO A 146 9.93 -16.11 18.55
N ASN A 147 9.41 -17.22 19.09
CA ASN A 147 8.55 -18.11 18.33
C ASN A 147 7.12 -17.58 18.16
N ARG A 148 6.72 -16.60 18.97
CA ARG A 148 5.38 -16.00 18.90
C ARG A 148 5.41 -14.74 18.06
N VAL A 149 4.76 -14.82 16.90
CA VAL A 149 4.69 -13.75 15.91
C VAL A 149 3.23 -13.48 15.59
N VAL A 150 2.86 -12.20 15.47
CA VAL A 150 1.53 -11.78 15.02
C VAL A 150 1.68 -10.91 13.79
N GLY A 151 1.00 -11.29 12.72
CA GLY A 151 0.83 -10.51 11.50
C GLY A 151 -0.58 -9.95 11.40
N SER A 152 -0.75 -8.86 10.69
CA SER A 152 -2.07 -8.31 10.34
C SER A 152 -2.05 -7.67 8.97
N ALA A 153 -3.23 -7.56 8.37
CA ALA A 153 -3.44 -6.92 7.07
C ALA A 153 -4.89 -6.44 6.95
N ASN A 154 -5.15 -5.54 6.04
CA ASN A 154 -6.49 -5.41 5.48
C ASN A 154 -6.84 -6.76 4.87
N ASP A 155 -7.97 -7.33 5.26
CA ASP A 155 -8.40 -8.66 4.83
C ASP A 155 -9.82 -8.60 4.25
N TYR A 156 -9.91 -8.69 2.94
CA TYR A 156 -11.17 -8.59 2.20
C TYR A 156 -11.89 -9.93 2.04
N VAL A 157 -11.35 -11.01 2.61
CA VAL A 157 -11.91 -12.37 2.54
C VAL A 157 -13.31 -12.46 3.10
N THR A 158 -13.62 -11.61 4.04
CA THR A 158 -14.90 -11.55 4.73
C THR A 158 -15.94 -10.70 4.03
N ARG A 159 -15.64 -10.18 2.86
CA ARG A 159 -16.66 -9.65 1.97
C ARG A 159 -17.70 -10.73 1.66
N THR A 160 -18.63 -10.91 2.58
CA THR A 160 -19.75 -11.80 2.32
C THR A 160 -20.74 -11.07 1.43
N TRP A 161 -20.79 -11.47 0.18
CA TRP A 161 -21.75 -10.98 -0.81
C TRP A 161 -23.22 -11.18 -0.38
N SER A 162 -23.45 -11.99 0.64
CA SER A 162 -24.74 -12.20 1.27
C SER A 162 -25.00 -11.31 2.48
N CYS A 163 -24.01 -10.56 2.97
CA CYS A 163 -24.16 -9.63 4.08
C CYS A 163 -25.02 -8.43 3.65
N VAL A 164 -25.93 -8.02 4.51
CA VAL A 164 -26.81 -6.86 4.28
C VAL A 164 -26.87 -6.03 5.55
N VAL A 165 -26.55 -4.74 5.45
CA VAL A 165 -26.75 -3.76 6.52
C VAL A 165 -27.96 -2.90 6.16
N GLY A 166 -29.06 -3.08 6.87
CA GLY A 166 -30.35 -2.51 6.48
C GLY A 166 -30.84 -3.09 5.17
N SER A 167 -30.83 -2.29 4.09
CA SER A 167 -31.16 -2.73 2.73
C SER A 167 -29.96 -2.74 1.79
N THR A 168 -28.77 -2.42 2.28
CA THR A 168 -27.55 -2.28 1.48
C THR A 168 -26.69 -3.52 1.62
N PRO A 169 -26.34 -4.20 0.53
CA PRO A 169 -25.38 -5.31 0.58
C PRO A 169 -24.04 -4.85 1.14
N CYS A 170 -23.38 -5.64 1.99
CA CYS A 170 -22.05 -5.32 2.52
C CYS A 170 -21.02 -5.11 1.41
N SER A 171 -21.16 -5.84 0.29
CA SER A 171 -20.35 -5.63 -0.91
C SER A 171 -20.44 -4.22 -1.50
N ALA A 172 -21.55 -3.51 -1.28
CA ALA A 172 -21.71 -2.11 -1.72
C ALA A 172 -21.21 -1.12 -0.67
N LEU A 173 -21.05 -1.57 0.58
CA LEU A 173 -20.39 -0.81 1.65
C LEU A 173 -18.89 -1.08 1.64
N GLY A 174 -18.45 -2.13 0.93
CA GLY A 174 -17.14 -2.78 0.74
C GLY A 174 -16.12 -2.41 1.74
N ASP A 175 -15.25 -3.18 2.24
CA ASP A 175 -13.85 -3.10 2.07
C ASP A 175 -13.10 -3.18 3.34
N GLY A 176 -11.91 -3.41 3.41
CA GLY A 176 -10.94 -3.42 4.44
C GLY A 176 -11.50 -3.90 5.78
N TYR A 177 -11.51 -5.19 5.98
CA TYR A 177 -11.70 -5.75 7.30
C TYR A 177 -10.33 -6.01 7.93
N SER A 178 -10.27 -5.95 9.25
CA SER A 178 -9.04 -6.04 10.01
C SER A 178 -8.66 -7.49 10.28
N GLY A 179 -7.85 -8.07 9.39
CA GLY A 179 -7.36 -9.44 9.50
C GLY A 179 -6.16 -9.56 10.45
N THR A 180 -6.07 -10.67 11.19
CA THR A 180 -4.91 -11.00 12.02
C THR A 180 -4.55 -12.46 11.91
N TYR A 181 -3.25 -12.74 11.97
CA TYR A 181 -2.65 -14.04 11.80
C TYR A 181 -1.59 -14.24 12.88
N PHE A 182 -1.34 -15.47 13.33
CA PHE A 182 -0.30 -15.71 14.31
C PHE A 182 0.49 -17.00 14.04
N SER A 183 1.73 -17.00 14.50
CA SER A 183 2.62 -18.15 14.50
C SER A 183 3.13 -18.42 15.90
N ASN A 184 3.40 -19.71 16.22
CA ASN A 184 4.04 -20.14 17.44
C ASN A 184 5.40 -20.84 17.19
N ASP A 185 5.90 -20.80 15.96
CA ASP A 185 7.13 -21.43 15.53
C ASP A 185 8.09 -20.48 14.79
N GLY A 186 7.99 -19.19 15.13
CA GLY A 186 8.85 -18.15 14.56
C GLY A 186 8.56 -17.87 13.08
N GLY A 187 7.30 -17.90 12.70
CA GLY A 187 6.86 -17.54 11.33
C GLY A 187 6.99 -18.67 10.31
N SER A 188 7.32 -19.89 10.75
CA SER A 188 7.44 -21.03 9.82
C SER A 188 6.09 -21.59 9.40
N THR A 189 5.11 -21.57 10.31
CA THR A 189 3.72 -21.90 10.00
C THR A 189 2.79 -20.87 10.65
N TRP A 190 1.63 -20.64 10.02
CA TRP A 190 0.69 -19.62 10.44
C TRP A 190 -0.69 -20.21 10.71
N CYS A 191 -1.33 -19.73 11.76
CA CYS A 191 -2.71 -20.05 12.12
C CYS A 191 -3.63 -18.95 11.56
N CYS A 192 -4.84 -19.23 11.25
CA CYS A 192 -5.60 -20.45 11.36
C CYS A 192 -6.21 -20.76 10.02
N THR A 193 -6.08 -22.00 9.56
CA THR A 193 -7.00 -22.51 8.56
C THR A 193 -8.37 -22.56 9.19
N SER A 194 -9.20 -21.58 8.93
CA SER A 194 -10.61 -21.68 9.22
C SER A 194 -11.25 -22.64 8.24
N THR A 195 -12.04 -23.58 8.73
CA THR A 195 -12.96 -24.33 7.87
C THR A 195 -14.17 -23.47 7.47
N ASP A 196 -14.26 -22.26 8.03
CA ASP A 196 -15.22 -21.24 7.62
C ASP A 196 -14.69 -20.55 6.35
N PRO A 197 -15.38 -20.65 5.21
CA PRO A 197 -14.98 -19.99 3.97
C PRO A 197 -14.96 -18.45 4.09
N ASN A 198 -15.53 -17.88 5.14
CA ASN A 198 -15.55 -16.45 5.37
C ASN A 198 -14.43 -15.98 6.32
N HIS A 199 -13.66 -16.88 6.92
CA HIS A 199 -12.52 -16.58 7.82
C HIS A 199 -12.80 -15.56 8.94
N ILE A 200 -14.05 -15.45 9.38
CA ILE A 200 -14.47 -14.49 10.41
C ILE A 200 -13.64 -14.65 11.71
N GLY A 201 -13.14 -15.86 11.95
CA GLY A 201 -12.32 -16.16 13.15
C GLY A 201 -10.97 -15.45 13.19
N THR A 202 -10.46 -14.90 12.10
CA THR A 202 -9.18 -14.16 12.05
C THR A 202 -9.38 -12.64 12.12
N LEU A 203 -10.61 -12.18 12.10
CA LEU A 203 -10.92 -10.76 12.14
C LEU A 203 -10.89 -10.20 13.55
N ILE A 204 -10.61 -8.91 13.65
CA ILE A 204 -10.73 -8.13 14.89
C ILE A 204 -12.21 -7.97 15.26
N PRO A 205 -12.65 -8.44 16.45
CA PRO A 205 -14.05 -8.36 16.82
C PRO A 205 -14.48 -6.95 17.21
N GLY A 206 -15.75 -6.62 16.95
CA GLY A 206 -16.46 -5.49 17.56
C GLY A 206 -16.24 -4.13 16.89
N VAL A 207 -15.55 -4.06 15.74
CA VAL A 207 -15.36 -2.82 14.98
C VAL A 207 -16.35 -2.72 13.84
N GLU A 208 -16.25 -3.57 12.85
CA GLU A 208 -17.16 -3.59 11.69
C GLU A 208 -18.44 -4.38 11.99
N HIS A 209 -19.49 -4.09 11.24
CA HIS A 209 -20.79 -4.77 11.39
C HIS A 209 -20.69 -6.29 11.31
N LEU A 210 -19.83 -6.81 10.45
CA LEU A 210 -19.68 -8.24 10.24
C LEU A 210 -19.19 -8.98 11.49
N VAL A 211 -18.38 -8.33 12.31
CA VAL A 211 -17.79 -8.88 13.53
C VAL A 211 -18.42 -8.32 14.81
N GLY A 212 -19.65 -7.84 14.71
CA GLY A 212 -20.45 -7.38 15.83
C GLY A 212 -20.24 -5.92 16.24
N GLY A 213 -19.58 -5.13 15.39
CA GLY A 213 -19.37 -3.70 15.59
C GLY A 213 -20.46 -2.82 14.97
N THR A 214 -20.16 -1.55 14.80
CA THR A 214 -21.11 -0.52 14.37
C THR A 214 -20.63 0.33 13.20
N TYR A 215 -19.42 0.07 12.68
CA TYR A 215 -18.85 0.76 11.52
C TYR A 215 -19.05 -0.06 10.24
N ASP A 216 -19.09 0.63 9.11
CA ASP A 216 -19.25 -0.02 7.81
C ASP A 216 -17.95 -0.72 7.39
N ALA A 217 -16.80 -0.17 7.78
CA ALA A 217 -15.48 -0.65 7.42
C ALA A 217 -14.43 -0.37 8.50
N GLY A 218 -13.30 -1.03 8.39
CA GLY A 218 -12.07 -0.83 9.16
C GLY A 218 -10.85 -1.00 8.26
N GLY A 219 -9.66 -0.90 8.82
CA GLY A 219 -8.43 -1.09 8.07
C GLY A 219 -7.21 -0.48 8.75
N ASP A 220 -6.15 -0.28 7.97
CA ASP A 220 -4.88 0.31 8.38
C ASP A 220 -4.22 -0.40 9.58
N PRO A 221 -4.05 -1.73 9.56
CA PRO A 221 -3.65 -2.49 10.73
C PRO A 221 -2.24 -2.15 11.23
N ALA A 222 -2.10 -2.07 12.53
CA ALA A 222 -0.81 -2.04 13.22
C ALA A 222 -0.84 -2.93 14.47
N VAL A 223 0.29 -3.58 14.78
CA VAL A 223 0.39 -4.50 15.91
C VAL A 223 1.64 -4.26 16.75
N ALA A 224 1.54 -4.44 18.06
CA ALA A 224 2.66 -4.33 19.00
C ALA A 224 2.48 -5.25 20.20
N PHE A 225 3.58 -5.73 20.79
CA PHE A 225 3.59 -6.50 22.03
C PHE A 225 4.07 -5.67 23.21
N ASP A 226 3.49 -5.86 24.39
CA ASP A 226 4.04 -5.37 25.65
C ASP A 226 5.03 -6.37 26.27
N SER A 227 5.58 -6.02 27.43
CA SER A 227 6.52 -6.86 28.15
C SER A 227 5.91 -8.12 28.79
N GLN A 228 4.60 -8.22 28.81
CA GLN A 228 3.85 -9.37 29.36
C GLN A 228 3.43 -10.37 28.28
N GLY A 229 3.80 -10.12 27.03
CA GLY A 229 3.40 -10.95 25.88
C GLY A 229 1.92 -10.76 25.50
N GLN A 230 1.30 -9.63 25.90
CA GLN A 230 0.00 -9.22 25.40
C GLN A 230 0.23 -8.49 24.08
N VAL A 231 -0.60 -8.76 23.09
CA VAL A 231 -0.53 -8.11 21.78
C VAL A 231 -1.66 -7.10 21.64
N PHE A 232 -1.36 -5.97 21.05
CA PHE A 232 -2.33 -4.93 20.75
C PHE A 232 -2.43 -4.77 19.23
N TYR A 233 -3.65 -4.67 18.77
CA TYR A 233 -3.99 -4.30 17.41
C TYR A 233 -4.57 -2.89 17.44
N ALA A 234 -4.04 -2.00 16.61
CA ALA A 234 -4.68 -0.73 16.29
C ALA A 234 -5.24 -0.79 14.86
N GLY A 235 -6.32 -0.07 14.64
CA GLY A 235 -6.97 0.04 13.35
C GLY A 235 -7.96 1.20 13.32
N LEU A 236 -8.61 1.36 12.18
CA LEU A 236 -9.67 2.33 11.96
C LEU A 236 -11.06 1.67 12.08
N GLY A 237 -12.05 2.49 12.39
CA GLY A 237 -13.45 2.19 12.16
C GLY A 237 -14.12 3.40 11.53
N PHE A 238 -14.79 3.25 10.39
CA PHE A 238 -15.40 4.37 9.68
C PHE A 238 -16.64 3.97 8.89
N ASN A 239 -17.49 4.96 8.67
CA ASN A 239 -18.63 4.82 7.78
C ASN A 239 -18.35 5.53 6.45
N ARG A 240 -18.86 4.97 5.34
CA ARG A 240 -18.64 5.50 4.00
C ARG A 240 -19.62 6.58 3.61
N THR A 241 -20.89 6.36 3.97
CA THR A 241 -22.01 7.23 3.58
C THR A 241 -22.47 8.15 4.71
N SER A 242 -21.80 8.10 5.86
CA SER A 242 -22.05 8.95 7.02
C SER A 242 -20.76 9.30 7.75
N ALA A 243 -20.82 10.27 8.66
CA ALA A 243 -19.63 10.87 9.27
C ALA A 243 -18.90 10.05 10.34
N PRO A 244 -19.51 9.08 11.07
CA PRO A 244 -18.86 8.39 12.18
C PRO A 244 -17.52 7.75 11.77
N ASN A 245 -16.48 8.02 12.56
CA ASN A 245 -15.17 7.37 12.44
C ASN A 245 -14.40 7.40 13.76
N THR A 246 -13.41 6.53 13.90
CA THR A 246 -12.62 6.36 15.13
C THR A 246 -11.29 5.67 14.83
N VAL A 247 -10.35 5.78 15.78
CA VAL A 247 -9.22 4.87 15.91
C VAL A 247 -9.62 3.80 16.94
N THR A 248 -9.24 2.55 16.73
CA THR A 248 -9.57 1.43 17.62
C THR A 248 -8.31 0.76 18.14
N VAL A 249 -8.39 0.19 19.34
CA VAL A 249 -7.37 -0.72 19.86
C VAL A 249 -8.04 -1.95 20.46
N ASN A 250 -7.66 -3.13 19.97
CA ASN A 250 -8.04 -4.40 20.55
C ASN A 250 -6.84 -5.03 21.26
N LYS A 251 -7.07 -5.64 22.42
CA LYS A 251 -6.06 -6.40 23.15
C LYS A 251 -6.21 -7.88 22.90
N GLY A 252 -5.14 -8.53 22.46
CA GLY A 252 -5.06 -9.96 22.27
C GLY A 252 -4.27 -10.64 23.38
N THR A 253 -4.66 -11.86 23.72
CA THR A 253 -3.97 -12.71 24.69
C THR A 253 -3.79 -14.11 24.15
N PHE A 254 -2.62 -14.70 24.40
CA PHE A 254 -2.34 -16.08 24.06
C PHE A 254 -2.74 -17.00 25.21
N GLY A 255 -3.63 -17.95 24.94
CA GLY A 255 -3.99 -19.01 25.88
C GLY A 255 -2.87 -20.06 26.05
N ALA A 256 -3.04 -20.95 27.02
CA ALA A 256 -2.07 -22.03 27.30
C ALA A 256 -1.80 -22.96 26.11
N GLY A 257 -2.76 -23.06 25.17
CA GLY A 257 -2.61 -23.83 23.92
C GLY A 257 -1.96 -23.07 22.76
N GLY A 258 -1.53 -21.83 22.99
CA GLY A 258 -0.93 -20.98 21.94
C GLY A 258 -1.93 -20.27 21.03
N ASN A 259 -3.24 -20.43 21.27
CA ASN A 259 -4.25 -19.74 20.49
C ASN A 259 -4.37 -18.27 20.91
N LEU A 260 -4.40 -17.38 19.95
CA LEU A 260 -4.65 -15.96 20.15
C LEU A 260 -6.17 -15.69 20.25
N THR A 261 -6.55 -14.91 21.26
CA THR A 261 -7.93 -14.45 21.44
C THR A 261 -7.94 -12.94 21.58
N TRP A 262 -8.76 -12.27 20.79
CA TRP A 262 -8.93 -10.83 20.82
C TRP A 262 -10.11 -10.42 21.71
N GLY A 263 -9.88 -9.41 22.56
CA GLY A 263 -10.91 -8.74 23.34
C GLY A 263 -11.68 -7.69 22.51
N PRO A 264 -12.71 -7.07 23.11
CA PRO A 264 -13.46 -5.99 22.45
C PRO A 264 -12.57 -4.76 22.20
N PRO A 265 -12.94 -3.89 21.23
CA PRO A 265 -12.20 -2.68 20.95
C PRO A 265 -12.35 -1.63 22.06
N THR A 266 -11.28 -0.89 22.31
CA THR A 266 -11.30 0.42 22.94
C THR A 266 -11.31 1.46 21.83
N PHE A 267 -12.34 2.31 21.78
CA PHE A 267 -12.46 3.37 20.79
C PHE A 267 -11.75 4.63 21.27
N ILE A 268 -10.78 5.09 20.47
CA ILE A 268 -10.01 6.31 20.75
C ILE A 268 -10.60 7.45 19.93
N ASN A 269 -11.11 8.48 20.63
CA ASN A 269 -11.63 9.69 20.00
C ASN A 269 -12.71 9.44 18.93
N PRO A 270 -13.75 8.61 19.22
CA PRO A 270 -14.84 8.43 18.28
C PRO A 270 -15.51 9.78 17.97
N THR A 271 -15.83 10.01 16.71
CA THR A 271 -16.43 11.26 16.27
C THR A 271 -17.57 11.02 15.29
N THR A 272 -18.58 11.85 15.37
CA THR A 272 -19.67 11.95 14.39
C THR A 272 -19.62 13.27 13.62
N ALA A 273 -18.56 14.06 13.83
CA ALA A 273 -18.39 15.34 13.16
C ALA A 273 -18.01 15.17 11.69
N PRO A 274 -18.80 15.66 10.73
CA PRO A 274 -18.47 15.55 9.30
C PRO A 274 -17.14 16.21 8.93
N SER A 275 -16.73 17.23 9.70
CA SER A 275 -15.49 17.97 9.48
C SER A 275 -14.23 17.27 9.97
N VAL A 276 -14.31 16.00 10.37
CA VAL A 276 -13.19 15.22 10.90
C VAL A 276 -13.13 13.84 10.24
N LEU A 277 -11.91 13.39 9.91
CA LEU A 277 -11.60 11.99 9.63
C LEU A 277 -10.29 11.63 10.32
N ASN A 278 -10.29 10.53 11.06
CA ASN A 278 -9.08 9.90 11.59
C ASN A 278 -8.60 8.86 10.57
N ASP A 279 -7.30 8.81 10.33
CA ASP A 279 -6.71 8.01 9.26
C ASP A 279 -5.26 7.65 9.61
N LYS A 280 -4.77 6.54 9.10
CA LYS A 280 -3.38 6.09 9.19
C LYS A 280 -2.81 6.15 10.59
N GLU A 281 -3.38 5.39 11.48
CA GLU A 281 -2.87 5.21 12.82
C GLU A 281 -1.70 4.22 12.86
N TRP A 282 -0.95 4.24 13.96
CA TRP A 282 0.08 3.26 14.29
C TRP A 282 0.19 3.09 15.79
N ILE A 283 0.63 1.89 16.22
CA ILE A 283 0.74 1.51 17.62
C ILE A 283 2.16 1.11 18.00
N ALA A 284 2.57 1.44 19.22
CA ALA A 284 3.73 0.88 19.89
C ALA A 284 3.40 0.55 21.34
N ALA A 285 4.08 -0.40 21.92
CA ALA A 285 4.00 -0.69 23.35
C ALA A 285 5.41 -0.69 23.96
N ASP A 286 5.52 -0.21 25.18
CA ASP A 286 6.80 -0.13 25.89
C ASP A 286 7.10 -1.45 26.60
N TRP A 287 7.86 -2.31 25.96
CA TRP A 287 8.28 -3.58 26.51
C TRP A 287 9.63 -3.51 27.25
N HIS A 288 10.31 -2.35 27.27
CA HIS A 288 11.65 -2.21 27.79
C HIS A 288 11.71 -2.32 29.31
N SER A 289 12.55 -3.21 29.82
CA SER A 289 12.71 -3.44 31.26
C SER A 289 13.32 -2.27 32.02
N SER A 290 14.07 -1.40 31.32
CA SER A 290 14.70 -0.19 31.87
C SER A 290 13.78 1.03 31.91
N SER A 291 12.64 0.97 31.22
CA SER A 291 11.69 2.08 31.16
C SER A 291 10.86 2.21 32.44
N THR A 292 10.67 3.46 32.89
CA THR A 292 9.70 3.78 33.96
C THR A 292 8.26 3.81 33.45
N TYR A 293 8.06 3.74 32.14
CA TYR A 293 6.76 3.75 31.47
C TYR A 293 6.41 2.39 30.87
N ARG A 294 7.11 1.35 31.32
CA ARG A 294 6.92 -0.04 30.86
C ARG A 294 5.46 -0.43 30.83
N ASP A 295 5.06 -1.15 29.79
CA ASP A 295 3.71 -1.62 29.49
C ASP A 295 2.69 -0.53 29.12
N ARG A 296 3.13 0.73 28.94
CA ARG A 296 2.29 1.73 28.26
C ARG A 296 2.10 1.38 26.80
N VAL A 297 0.91 1.69 26.31
CA VAL A 297 0.55 1.55 24.90
C VAL A 297 0.35 2.93 24.30
N TYR A 298 0.94 3.18 23.14
CA TYR A 298 0.98 4.47 22.46
C TYR A 298 0.37 4.35 21.09
N VAL A 299 -0.51 5.28 20.72
CA VAL A 299 -1.14 5.34 19.41
C VAL A 299 -1.01 6.74 18.86
N SER A 300 -0.57 6.86 17.60
CA SER A 300 -0.58 8.10 16.85
C SER A 300 -1.37 7.92 15.55
N TRP A 301 -1.95 9.00 15.05
CA TRP A 301 -2.73 8.97 13.81
C TRP A 301 -2.80 10.34 13.14
N THR A 302 -3.13 10.37 11.89
CA THR A 302 -3.46 11.59 11.15
C THR A 302 -4.91 11.96 11.39
N ARG A 303 -5.17 13.22 11.70
CA ARG A 303 -6.52 13.74 11.85
C ARG A 303 -6.82 14.79 10.80
N PHE A 304 -7.50 14.40 9.75
CA PHE A 304 -7.94 15.30 8.70
C PHE A 304 -9.04 16.23 9.20
N LEU A 305 -8.88 17.52 8.95
CA LEU A 305 -9.84 18.56 9.33
C LEU A 305 -10.39 19.26 8.08
N PHE A 306 -11.70 19.41 8.06
CA PHE A 306 -12.46 20.03 6.97
C PHE A 306 -13.25 21.23 7.47
N ASN A 307 -13.44 22.21 6.61
CA ASN A 307 -14.30 23.35 6.91
C ASN A 307 -15.77 22.93 6.93
N ALA A 308 -16.44 23.13 8.05
CA ALA A 308 -17.83 22.68 8.24
C ALA A 308 -18.85 23.39 7.32
N SER A 309 -18.52 24.56 6.74
CA SER A 309 -19.45 25.33 5.92
C SER A 309 -19.41 24.97 4.43
N ASN A 310 -18.23 24.58 3.90
CA ASN A 310 -18.03 24.29 2.47
C ASN A 310 -17.35 22.95 2.20
N GLY A 311 -16.93 22.22 3.25
CA GLY A 311 -16.29 20.93 3.14
C GLY A 311 -14.84 20.96 2.66
N ASN A 312 -14.22 22.14 2.50
CA ASN A 312 -12.83 22.20 2.04
C ASN A 312 -11.87 21.64 3.08
N TYR A 313 -10.88 20.88 2.63
CA TYR A 313 -9.76 20.43 3.44
C TYR A 313 -9.00 21.64 4.03
N VAL A 314 -8.62 21.52 5.30
CA VAL A 314 -7.92 22.57 6.05
C VAL A 314 -6.52 22.16 6.43
N GLN A 315 -6.38 21.03 7.12
CA GLN A 315 -5.09 20.50 7.62
C GLN A 315 -5.25 19.07 8.11
N SER A 316 -4.13 18.39 8.34
CA SER A 316 -4.08 17.00 8.82
C SER A 316 -3.01 16.80 9.90
N PRO A 317 -3.10 17.45 11.08
CA PRO A 317 -2.12 17.29 12.15
C PRO A 317 -2.08 15.87 12.70
N ILE A 318 -0.89 15.47 13.22
CA ILE A 318 -0.74 14.21 13.95
C ILE A 318 -1.31 14.34 15.36
N PHE A 319 -2.20 13.41 15.68
CA PHE A 319 -2.76 13.21 17.01
C PHE A 319 -2.11 12.02 17.70
N PHE A 320 -2.16 12.01 19.02
CA PHE A 320 -1.54 11.01 19.87
C PHE A 320 -2.35 10.77 21.13
N ALA A 321 -2.40 9.52 21.58
CA ALA A 321 -2.91 9.10 22.87
C ALA A 321 -2.07 7.96 23.46
N TYR A 322 -2.10 7.79 24.78
CA TYR A 322 -1.44 6.68 25.47
C TYR A 322 -2.35 6.04 26.51
N SER A 323 -2.10 4.77 26.76
CA SER A 323 -2.73 3.98 27.82
C SER A 323 -1.71 3.64 28.89
N THR A 324 -2.16 3.61 30.16
CA THR A 324 -1.38 3.17 31.33
C THR A 324 -1.95 1.88 31.95
N ASP A 325 -2.96 1.30 31.34
CA ASP A 325 -3.74 0.17 31.83
C ASP A 325 -3.90 -0.94 30.75
N HIS A 326 -2.81 -1.16 29.98
CA HIS A 326 -2.75 -2.18 28.93
C HIS A 326 -3.87 -2.04 27.89
N GLY A 327 -4.11 -0.81 27.41
CA GLY A 327 -5.06 -0.53 26.35
C GLY A 327 -6.53 -0.50 26.77
N ALA A 328 -6.83 -0.65 28.06
CA ALA A 328 -8.21 -0.60 28.54
C ALA A 328 -8.82 0.81 28.43
N THR A 329 -8.02 1.83 28.70
CA THR A 329 -8.39 3.25 28.50
C THR A 329 -7.23 4.05 27.91
N PHE A 330 -7.55 5.16 27.23
CA PHE A 330 -6.56 6.06 26.65
C PHE A 330 -6.70 7.49 27.17
N SER A 331 -5.58 8.20 27.21
CA SER A 331 -5.54 9.62 27.53
C SER A 331 -6.35 10.43 26.51
N THR A 332 -6.75 11.65 26.89
CA THR A 332 -7.33 12.60 25.93
C THR A 332 -6.37 12.83 24.77
N PRO A 333 -6.80 12.61 23.52
CA PRO A 333 -5.99 12.85 22.34
C PRO A 333 -5.48 14.29 22.22
N ARG A 334 -4.25 14.45 21.78
CA ARG A 334 -3.63 15.76 21.57
C ARG A 334 -2.89 15.87 20.26
N ASN A 335 -2.89 17.05 19.66
CA ASN A 335 -2.06 17.39 18.53
C ASN A 335 -0.58 17.45 18.98
N ILE A 336 0.31 16.73 18.29
CA ILE A 336 1.74 16.67 18.60
C ILE A 336 2.63 17.22 17.47
N SER A 337 2.11 17.45 16.28
CA SER A 337 2.87 17.95 15.13
C SER A 337 3.04 19.48 15.12
N GLY A 338 2.41 20.19 16.05
CA GLY A 338 2.64 21.61 16.29
C GLY A 338 2.32 22.51 15.09
N ASN A 339 3.33 23.07 14.45
CA ASN A 339 3.21 23.94 13.29
C ASN A 339 3.45 23.22 11.94
N VAL A 340 3.73 21.95 11.94
CA VAL A 340 3.62 21.11 10.75
C VAL A 340 2.12 20.80 10.61
N LEU A 341 1.52 21.11 9.48
CA LEU A 341 0.06 21.19 9.37
C LEU A 341 -0.54 20.17 8.40
N TYR A 342 0.30 19.64 7.52
CA TYR A 342 -0.11 18.76 6.41
C TYR A 342 0.66 17.46 6.54
N ASP A 343 0.23 16.64 7.50
CA ASP A 343 1.00 15.49 8.01
C ASP A 343 0.31 14.18 7.70
N GLN A 344 1.09 13.11 7.53
CA GLN A 344 0.60 11.73 7.44
C GLN A 344 1.64 10.69 7.86
N GLY A 345 1.20 9.41 7.96
CA GLY A 345 2.07 8.26 8.11
C GLY A 345 2.83 8.23 9.45
N SER A 346 2.20 8.69 10.54
CA SER A 346 2.86 8.74 11.82
C SER A 346 3.12 7.37 12.42
N ARG A 347 4.31 7.18 13.05
CA ARG A 347 4.66 5.97 13.78
C ARG A 347 5.31 6.30 15.12
N PRO A 348 4.77 5.83 16.26
CA PRO A 348 5.43 5.91 17.57
C PRO A 348 6.54 4.86 17.66
N ILE A 349 7.67 5.25 18.26
CA ILE A 349 8.83 4.42 18.57
C ILE A 349 9.16 4.63 20.05
N VAL A 350 9.46 3.58 20.79
CA VAL A 350 9.76 3.66 22.22
C VAL A 350 11.22 3.29 22.46
N GLY A 351 11.95 4.21 23.07
CA GLY A 351 13.33 3.99 23.46
C GLY A 351 13.49 3.15 24.74
N PRO A 352 14.67 2.55 24.94
CA PRO A 352 14.96 1.73 26.11
C PRO A 352 14.85 2.48 27.44
N ASP A 353 14.92 3.81 27.42
CA ASP A 353 14.73 4.71 28.56
C ASP A 353 13.28 5.18 28.77
N GLY A 354 12.34 4.71 27.91
CA GLY A 354 10.96 5.11 27.90
C GLY A 354 10.68 6.43 27.18
N THR A 355 11.66 7.02 26.50
CA THR A 355 11.44 8.14 25.60
C THR A 355 10.60 7.69 24.40
N VAL A 356 9.53 8.43 24.13
CA VAL A 356 8.65 8.18 23.00
C VAL A 356 8.99 9.14 21.86
N TYR A 357 9.29 8.60 20.71
CA TYR A 357 9.47 9.35 19.46
C TYR A 357 8.28 9.07 18.56
N VAL A 358 7.77 10.09 17.88
CA VAL A 358 6.78 9.91 16.82
C VAL A 358 7.35 10.52 15.55
N ILE A 359 7.59 9.66 14.57
CA ILE A 359 8.04 10.07 13.24
C ILE A 359 6.84 10.24 12.32
N PHE A 360 6.90 11.15 11.37
CA PHE A 360 5.83 11.39 10.39
C PHE A 360 6.35 12.18 9.19
N GLU A 361 5.68 12.05 8.07
CA GLU A 361 5.86 12.89 6.89
C GLU A 361 4.96 14.10 6.97
N GLY A 362 5.42 15.27 6.51
CA GLY A 362 4.55 16.43 6.44
C GLY A 362 5.23 17.73 6.02
N ALA A 363 4.40 18.74 5.78
CA ALA A 363 4.80 20.07 5.39
C ALA A 363 4.18 21.15 6.29
N THR A 364 4.91 22.24 6.47
CA THR A 364 4.35 23.43 7.14
C THR A 364 3.44 24.25 6.21
N ARG A 365 3.54 24.04 4.90
CA ARG A 365 2.73 24.68 3.84
C ARG A 365 2.60 23.73 2.65
N LEU A 366 1.43 23.69 2.03
CA LEU A 366 1.17 22.90 0.82
C LEU A 366 2.05 23.25 -0.40
N SER A 367 2.69 24.42 -0.40
CA SER A 367 3.56 24.88 -1.48
C SER A 367 5.04 24.51 -1.29
N THR A 368 5.39 23.82 -0.21
CA THR A 368 6.77 23.39 0.08
C THR A 368 6.92 21.90 -0.19
N LEU A 369 8.15 21.44 -0.39
CA LEU A 369 8.46 20.01 -0.33
C LEU A 369 8.06 19.47 1.04
N ASP A 370 7.64 18.22 1.07
CA ASP A 370 7.45 17.48 2.30
C ASP A 370 8.79 17.23 2.98
N SER A 371 8.75 16.86 4.23
CA SER A 371 9.91 16.50 5.01
C SER A 371 9.55 15.37 5.95
N GLN A 372 10.51 14.57 6.31
CA GLN A 372 10.37 13.66 7.44
C GLN A 372 10.65 14.43 8.73
N TRP A 373 9.80 14.22 9.71
CA TRP A 373 9.82 14.87 11.01
C TRP A 373 9.87 13.85 12.14
N VAL A 374 10.41 14.29 13.28
CA VAL A 374 10.32 13.58 14.55
C VAL A 374 9.91 14.54 15.66
N VAL A 375 9.05 14.08 16.55
CA VAL A 375 8.72 14.76 17.81
C VAL A 375 8.93 13.78 18.95
N LYS A 376 9.41 14.25 20.10
CA LYS A 376 9.71 13.37 21.24
C LYS A 376 9.05 13.80 22.54
N SER A 377 8.78 12.82 23.38
CA SER A 377 8.31 12.92 24.75
C SER A 377 9.26 12.15 25.67
N THR A 378 9.68 12.77 26.77
CA THR A 378 10.51 12.14 27.81
C THR A 378 9.72 11.82 29.09
N ASP A 379 8.40 12.02 29.06
CA ASP A 379 7.49 11.81 30.18
C ASP A 379 6.40 10.74 29.87
N GLY A 380 6.75 9.80 28.98
CA GLY A 380 5.89 8.67 28.63
C GLY A 380 4.64 9.09 27.85
N GLY A 381 4.75 10.08 26.97
CA GLY A 381 3.66 10.56 26.12
C GLY A 381 2.81 11.67 26.73
N ALA A 382 3.09 12.10 27.94
CA ALA A 382 2.29 13.12 28.61
C ALA A 382 2.47 14.52 27.98
N THR A 383 3.69 14.88 27.54
CA THR A 383 3.97 16.09 26.78
C THR A 383 4.98 15.84 25.66
N PHE A 384 4.94 16.66 24.62
CA PHE A 384 5.85 16.56 23.48
C PHE A 384 6.58 17.88 23.23
N GLY A 385 7.83 17.77 22.79
CA GLY A 385 8.63 18.90 22.30
C GLY A 385 8.12 19.43 20.96
N LYS A 386 8.91 20.31 20.35
CA LYS A 386 8.64 20.77 18.97
C LYS A 386 9.14 19.71 17.98
N PRO A 387 8.49 19.57 16.82
CA PRO A 387 8.98 18.72 15.74
C PRO A 387 10.38 19.18 15.27
N THR A 388 11.26 18.21 15.07
CA THR A 388 12.59 18.37 14.47
C THR A 388 12.57 17.76 13.08
N LYS A 389 13.07 18.48 12.08
CA LYS A 389 13.17 17.97 10.72
C LYS A 389 14.31 16.95 10.61
N ILE A 390 14.02 15.80 9.99
CA ILE A 390 14.99 14.75 9.67
C ILE A 390 15.64 15.04 8.32
N ALA A 391 14.81 15.15 7.26
CA ALA A 391 15.26 15.39 5.89
C ALA A 391 14.14 16.00 5.06
N ASP A 392 14.49 16.65 3.96
CA ASP A 392 13.52 17.01 2.92
C ASP A 392 13.21 15.78 2.06
N VAL A 393 11.99 15.71 1.55
CA VAL A 393 11.46 14.60 0.75
C VAL A 393 10.90 15.14 -0.55
N GLN A 394 11.28 14.55 -1.67
CA GLN A 394 10.51 14.64 -2.89
C GLN A 394 9.68 13.38 -3.00
N ASP A 395 8.36 13.50 -2.88
CA ASP A 395 7.44 12.37 -2.99
C ASP A 395 7.71 11.53 -4.22
N ILE A 396 7.70 10.22 -4.03
CA ILE A 396 7.86 9.29 -5.13
C ILE A 396 6.65 9.30 -6.06
N VAL A 397 6.90 8.93 -7.29
CA VAL A 397 5.86 8.57 -8.26
C VAL A 397 5.84 7.06 -8.45
N THR A 398 4.71 6.53 -8.90
CA THR A 398 4.62 5.11 -9.24
C THR A 398 5.79 4.70 -10.14
N PRO A 399 6.50 3.61 -9.84
CA PRO A 399 7.60 3.13 -10.66
C PRO A 399 7.21 2.99 -12.13
N ALA A 400 8.12 3.30 -13.04
CA ALA A 400 7.83 3.21 -14.46
C ALA A 400 7.40 1.80 -14.85
N ASN A 401 6.37 1.68 -15.68
CA ASN A 401 5.77 0.42 -16.13
C ASN A 401 4.97 -0.32 -15.05
N ALA A 402 4.60 0.36 -13.97
CA ALA A 402 3.70 -0.12 -12.94
C ALA A 402 2.49 0.81 -12.80
N VAL A 403 1.42 0.31 -12.19
CA VAL A 403 0.22 1.11 -11.86
C VAL A 403 -0.25 0.74 -10.48
N PHE A 404 0.07 1.56 -9.50
CA PHE A 404 -0.46 1.51 -8.15
C PHE A 404 -0.12 2.82 -7.44
N ARG A 405 -0.84 3.13 -6.39
CA ARG A 405 -0.57 4.30 -5.54
C ARG A 405 0.74 4.11 -4.79
N VAL A 406 1.46 5.20 -4.58
CA VAL A 406 2.68 5.26 -3.75
C VAL A 406 2.63 6.46 -2.80
N ASN A 407 3.39 6.36 -1.72
CA ASN A 407 3.60 7.41 -0.71
C ASN A 407 5.05 7.38 -0.21
N SER A 408 5.41 8.33 0.64
CA SER A 408 6.74 8.44 1.23
C SER A 408 6.74 8.31 2.76
N PHE A 409 5.75 7.63 3.33
CA PHE A 409 5.60 7.45 4.77
C PHE A 409 6.85 6.87 5.43
N PRO A 410 7.24 7.38 6.61
CA PRO A 410 8.40 6.88 7.32
C PRO A 410 8.14 5.56 8.03
N ALA A 411 9.20 4.78 8.16
CA ALA A 411 9.33 3.66 9.09
C ALA A 411 10.55 3.90 9.98
N GLY A 412 10.56 3.36 11.19
CA GLY A 412 11.72 3.55 12.06
C GLY A 412 11.70 2.69 13.29
N ASP A 413 12.88 2.55 13.88
CA ASP A 413 13.09 1.82 15.13
C ASP A 413 14.33 2.38 15.87
N ILE A 414 14.55 1.94 17.11
CA ILE A 414 15.59 2.43 17.98
C ILE A 414 16.44 1.28 18.54
N ALA A 415 17.76 1.48 18.52
CA ALA A 415 18.70 0.51 19.06
C ALA A 415 18.81 0.59 20.58
N PRO A 416 19.27 -0.47 21.27
CA PRO A 416 19.47 -0.49 22.73
C PRO A 416 20.40 0.60 23.25
N ASN A 417 21.29 1.13 22.42
CA ASN A 417 22.17 2.26 22.74
C ASN A 417 21.53 3.63 22.53
N GLY A 418 20.27 3.69 22.09
CA GLY A 418 19.53 4.92 21.83
C GLY A 418 19.69 5.48 20.41
N ASP A 419 20.40 4.82 19.52
CA ASP A 419 20.50 5.21 18.11
C ASP A 419 19.17 5.01 17.40
N LEU A 420 18.64 6.09 16.81
CA LEU A 420 17.41 6.08 16.03
C LEU A 420 17.71 5.84 14.55
N TYR A 421 16.93 4.98 13.93
CA TYR A 421 16.93 4.76 12.48
C TYR A 421 15.56 5.11 11.92
N VAL A 422 15.53 5.98 10.91
CA VAL A 422 14.30 6.35 10.21
C VAL A 422 14.54 6.19 8.72
N ALA A 423 13.66 5.44 8.06
CA ALA A 423 13.70 5.19 6.63
C ALA A 423 12.41 5.68 5.96
N TRP A 424 12.50 6.10 4.71
CA TRP A 424 11.38 6.58 3.90
C TRP A 424 11.67 6.39 2.41
N SER A 425 10.66 6.58 1.58
CA SER A 425 10.81 6.65 0.12
C SER A 425 11.00 8.10 -0.32
N THR A 426 11.88 8.33 -1.31
CA THR A 426 12.03 9.66 -1.90
C THR A 426 12.44 9.56 -3.37
N GLN A 427 12.07 10.55 -4.17
CA GLN A 427 12.45 10.60 -5.58
C GLN A 427 13.86 11.22 -5.71
N LEU A 428 14.83 10.41 -6.13
CA LEU A 428 16.20 10.83 -6.35
C LEU A 428 16.48 11.04 -7.84
N SER A 429 17.32 12.03 -8.14
CA SER A 429 17.88 12.20 -9.48
C SER A 429 18.92 11.10 -9.77
N ASP A 430 18.92 10.56 -10.98
CA ASP A 430 19.92 9.59 -11.44
C ASP A 430 21.35 10.15 -11.42
N THR A 431 21.50 11.47 -11.28
CA THR A 431 22.77 12.18 -11.16
C THR A 431 23.10 12.61 -9.72
N GLY A 432 22.23 12.30 -8.76
CA GLY A 432 22.38 12.57 -7.33
C GLY A 432 21.50 13.72 -6.81
N GLY A 433 21.15 13.64 -5.55
CA GLY A 433 20.27 14.59 -4.84
C GLY A 433 18.78 14.34 -5.13
N LEU A 434 17.92 15.16 -4.51
CA LEU A 434 16.49 15.09 -4.73
C LEU A 434 16.13 15.49 -6.16
N CYS A 435 15.13 14.82 -6.72
CA CYS A 435 14.54 15.27 -7.97
C CYS A 435 13.89 16.65 -7.82
N ALA A 436 14.04 17.50 -8.84
CA ALA A 436 13.44 18.83 -8.81
C ALA A 436 11.91 18.80 -8.91
N THR A 437 11.38 17.74 -9.50
CA THR A 437 9.94 17.52 -9.69
C THR A 437 9.62 16.02 -9.56
N ARG A 438 8.35 15.72 -9.29
CA ARG A 438 7.84 14.34 -9.28
C ARG A 438 7.79 13.78 -10.70
N THR A 439 8.80 12.99 -11.08
CA THR A 439 8.93 12.42 -12.42
C THR A 439 9.77 11.15 -12.42
N ASN A 440 9.50 10.26 -13.37
CA ASN A 440 10.35 9.12 -13.68
C ASN A 440 11.45 9.43 -14.74
N THR A 441 11.48 10.65 -15.28
CA THR A 441 12.47 11.03 -16.30
C THR A 441 13.76 11.52 -15.65
N GLY A 442 14.83 10.74 -15.75
CA GLY A 442 16.12 11.03 -15.11
C GLY A 442 16.08 10.95 -13.57
N CYS A 443 15.07 10.25 -13.06
CA CYS A 443 14.81 10.06 -11.63
C CYS A 443 14.28 8.65 -11.36
N HIS A 444 14.47 8.19 -10.13
CA HIS A 444 13.96 6.92 -9.63
C HIS A 444 13.47 7.06 -8.18
N ALA A 445 12.57 6.20 -7.77
CA ALA A 445 12.19 6.09 -6.37
C ALA A 445 13.30 5.37 -5.59
N ALA A 446 13.71 5.91 -4.47
CA ALA A 446 14.73 5.32 -3.60
C ALA A 446 14.21 5.19 -2.16
N ALA A 447 14.29 3.98 -1.61
CA ALA A 447 14.16 3.75 -0.19
C ALA A 447 15.48 4.13 0.50
N VAL A 448 15.43 5.15 1.34
CA VAL A 448 16.60 5.69 2.03
C VAL A 448 16.37 5.72 3.53
N TYR A 449 17.46 5.79 4.31
CA TYR A 449 17.38 5.96 5.76
C TYR A 449 18.37 7.03 6.26
N SER A 450 18.07 7.56 7.43
CA SER A 450 18.97 8.41 8.20
C SER A 450 19.05 7.91 9.64
N LYS A 451 20.17 8.21 10.30
CA LYS A 451 20.46 7.80 11.67
C LYS A 451 20.68 9.01 12.55
N SER A 452 20.15 8.99 13.77
CA SER A 452 20.47 9.93 14.83
C SER A 452 21.11 9.20 16.02
N THR A 453 22.18 9.75 16.57
CA THR A 453 22.89 9.22 17.75
C THR A 453 22.75 10.14 18.98
N ASP A 454 21.94 11.18 18.88
CA ASP A 454 21.75 12.22 19.90
C ASP A 454 20.26 12.43 20.28
N GLY A 455 19.48 11.36 20.17
CA GLY A 455 18.07 11.37 20.53
C GLY A 455 17.20 12.23 19.61
N GLY A 456 17.45 12.18 18.30
CA GLY A 456 16.65 12.85 17.27
C GLY A 456 16.96 14.33 17.09
N THR A 457 18.07 14.83 17.63
CA THR A 457 18.45 16.24 17.52
C THR A 457 19.16 16.53 16.20
N THR A 458 20.09 15.66 15.80
CA THR A 458 20.79 15.73 14.50
C THR A 458 20.72 14.40 13.76
N TRP A 459 20.84 14.46 12.44
CA TRP A 459 20.64 13.31 11.57
C TRP A 459 21.78 13.18 10.56
N SER A 460 22.16 11.97 10.24
CA SER A 460 23.12 11.69 9.17
C SER A 460 22.56 12.10 7.79
N ALA A 461 23.42 12.25 6.81
CA ALA A 461 22.98 12.24 5.43
C ALA A 461 22.24 10.92 5.14
N SER A 462 21.22 10.96 4.27
CA SER A 462 20.48 9.76 3.87
C SER A 462 21.36 8.79 3.10
N ALA A 463 21.15 7.49 3.35
CA ALA A 463 21.82 6.39 2.67
C ALA A 463 20.76 5.39 2.14
N PRO A 464 21.03 4.65 1.06
CA PRO A 464 20.08 3.69 0.51
C PRO A 464 19.85 2.50 1.47
N VAL A 465 18.59 2.07 1.56
CA VAL A 465 18.18 0.87 2.32
C VAL A 465 18.70 -0.40 1.64
N LEU A 466 18.67 -0.43 0.31
CA LEU A 466 19.12 -1.55 -0.53
C LEU A 466 20.25 -1.08 -1.46
N PRO A 467 21.47 -0.83 -0.97
CA PRO A 467 22.51 -0.13 -1.72
C PRO A 467 22.91 -0.82 -3.02
N ALA A 468 22.93 -2.13 -3.07
CA ALA A 468 23.30 -2.87 -4.27
C ALA A 468 22.23 -2.74 -5.38
N LEU A 469 20.94 -2.77 -5.00
CA LEU A 469 19.82 -2.62 -5.94
C LEU A 469 19.68 -1.16 -6.39
N ASP A 470 19.76 -0.21 -5.47
CA ASP A 470 19.68 1.21 -5.77
C ASP A 470 20.74 1.68 -6.78
N ALA A 471 21.95 1.09 -6.72
CA ALA A 471 23.03 1.37 -7.67
C ALA A 471 22.88 0.66 -9.03
N SER A 472 21.92 -0.25 -9.18
CA SER A 472 21.78 -1.11 -10.35
C SER A 472 20.72 -0.61 -11.34
N SER A 473 20.66 -1.26 -12.50
CA SER A 473 19.58 -1.11 -13.48
C SER A 473 18.69 -2.33 -13.49
N ARG A 474 17.41 -2.14 -13.83
CA ARG A 474 16.44 -3.24 -13.96
C ARG A 474 16.91 -4.28 -14.95
N THR A 475 16.75 -5.54 -14.60
CA THR A 475 17.13 -6.69 -15.43
C THR A 475 16.01 -7.02 -16.41
N PRO A 476 16.27 -6.98 -17.73
CA PRO A 476 15.30 -7.44 -18.71
C PRO A 476 15.30 -8.97 -18.79
N ILE A 477 14.14 -9.59 -18.57
CA ILE A 477 13.94 -11.04 -18.64
C ILE A 477 12.92 -11.35 -19.72
N GLY A 478 13.20 -12.33 -20.59
CA GLY A 478 12.29 -12.78 -21.64
C GLY A 478 12.29 -11.93 -22.93
N TYR A 479 13.21 -11.00 -23.05
CA TYR A 479 13.43 -10.20 -24.26
C TYR A 479 14.60 -10.73 -25.12
N PRO A 480 14.59 -10.53 -26.46
CA PRO A 480 13.49 -10.00 -27.28
C PRO A 480 12.37 -11.01 -27.50
N VAL A 481 11.18 -10.51 -27.84
CA VAL A 481 10.02 -11.34 -28.22
C VAL A 481 9.69 -11.10 -29.68
N THR A 482 9.50 -12.17 -30.45
CA THR A 482 8.98 -12.10 -31.81
C THR A 482 7.46 -12.32 -31.78
N ASN A 483 6.72 -11.33 -32.21
CA ASN A 483 5.27 -11.40 -32.34
C ASN A 483 4.83 -12.27 -33.53
N PRO A 484 3.58 -12.75 -33.57
CA PRO A 484 3.08 -13.55 -34.70
C PRO A 484 3.11 -12.86 -36.06
N ASP A 485 3.12 -11.52 -36.09
CA ASP A 485 3.24 -10.70 -37.29
C ASP A 485 4.70 -10.51 -37.76
N GLY A 486 5.66 -11.10 -37.05
CA GLY A 486 7.10 -10.99 -37.33
C GLY A 486 7.76 -9.73 -36.74
N SER A 487 7.03 -8.84 -36.07
CA SER A 487 7.62 -7.71 -35.35
C SER A 487 8.39 -8.20 -34.12
N VAL A 488 9.44 -7.46 -33.75
CA VAL A 488 10.29 -7.80 -32.59
C VAL A 488 10.11 -6.76 -31.51
N LEU A 489 9.67 -7.22 -30.32
CA LEU A 489 9.64 -6.43 -29.10
C LEU A 489 11.00 -6.56 -28.39
N ASN A 490 11.76 -5.49 -28.36
CA ASN A 490 13.01 -5.42 -27.62
C ASN A 490 12.79 -4.97 -26.18
N ALA A 491 13.78 -5.23 -25.32
CA ALA A 491 13.78 -4.70 -23.96
C ALA A 491 13.66 -3.16 -23.98
N PRO A 492 12.92 -2.57 -23.06
CA PRO A 492 12.88 -1.12 -22.89
C PRO A 492 14.27 -0.57 -22.54
N ALA A 493 14.45 0.74 -22.68
CA ALA A 493 15.69 1.39 -22.29
C ALA A 493 16.01 1.11 -20.81
N ALA A 494 17.29 0.90 -20.51
CA ALA A 494 17.75 0.65 -19.15
C ALA A 494 17.34 1.79 -18.21
N ARG A 495 16.85 1.43 -17.05
CA ARG A 495 16.44 2.35 -15.97
C ARG A 495 17.04 1.86 -14.66
N ARG A 496 17.27 2.78 -13.72
CA ARG A 496 17.59 2.41 -12.35
C ARG A 496 16.47 1.58 -11.73
N VAL A 497 16.85 0.73 -10.79
CA VAL A 497 15.90 0.04 -9.93
C VAL A 497 15.20 1.09 -9.08
N ASP A 498 13.88 1.05 -9.03
CA ASP A 498 13.10 1.81 -8.05
C ASP A 498 12.97 0.98 -6.78
N THR A 499 13.30 1.56 -5.62
CA THR A 499 13.09 0.94 -4.31
C THR A 499 12.15 1.82 -3.48
N PHE A 500 11.22 1.21 -2.74
CA PHE A 500 10.19 1.98 -2.03
C PHE A 500 9.56 1.20 -0.87
N TRP A 501 8.83 1.91 -0.02
CA TRP A 501 8.18 1.46 1.21
C TRP A 501 9.12 0.68 2.13
N PRO A 502 10.14 1.36 2.64
CA PRO A 502 11.04 0.71 3.56
C PRO A 502 10.38 0.40 4.90
N ALA A 503 10.86 -0.69 5.51
CA ALA A 503 10.61 -0.97 6.92
C ALA A 503 11.94 -1.11 7.67
N VAL A 504 11.91 -0.87 8.97
CA VAL A 504 13.08 -0.90 9.86
C VAL A 504 12.76 -1.72 11.09
N ALA A 505 13.67 -2.57 11.52
CA ALA A 505 13.61 -3.27 12.79
C ALA A 505 14.99 -3.40 13.41
N VAL A 506 15.08 -3.18 14.71
CA VAL A 506 16.32 -3.29 15.49
C VAL A 506 16.16 -4.34 16.59
N SER A 507 17.07 -5.29 16.62
CA SER A 507 17.03 -6.36 17.63
C SER A 507 17.45 -5.86 19.02
N GLN A 508 17.11 -6.65 20.03
CA GLN A 508 17.54 -6.42 21.43
C GLN A 508 19.07 -6.43 21.59
N THR A 509 19.82 -6.94 20.63
CA THR A 509 21.29 -6.91 20.60
C THR A 509 21.86 -5.75 19.78
N GLY A 510 21.00 -4.93 19.15
CA GLY A 510 21.39 -3.81 18.32
C GLY A 510 21.65 -4.16 16.84
N ARG A 511 21.29 -5.37 16.38
CA ARG A 511 21.34 -5.72 14.96
C ARG A 511 20.21 -5.01 14.22
N VAL A 512 20.51 -4.37 13.11
CA VAL A 512 19.57 -3.53 12.37
C VAL A 512 19.24 -4.18 11.03
N TYR A 513 17.98 -4.44 10.81
CA TYR A 513 17.45 -4.89 9.54
C TYR A 513 16.58 -3.81 8.90
N MET A 514 16.67 -3.73 7.59
CA MET A 514 15.78 -2.89 6.77
C MET A 514 15.29 -3.70 5.58
N SER A 515 14.08 -3.41 5.13
CA SER A 515 13.49 -4.06 3.96
C SER A 515 12.82 -3.05 3.05
N ALA A 516 12.62 -3.40 1.79
CA ALA A 516 11.85 -2.59 0.83
C ALA A 516 11.44 -3.44 -0.36
N TYR A 517 10.43 -2.97 -1.11
CA TYR A 517 10.22 -3.42 -2.48
C TYR A 517 11.30 -2.88 -3.39
N ALA A 518 11.63 -3.64 -4.41
CA ALA A 518 12.51 -3.25 -5.51
C ALA A 518 11.86 -3.57 -6.86
N ALA A 519 11.71 -2.59 -7.73
CA ALA A 519 11.31 -2.79 -9.12
C ALA A 519 12.56 -3.07 -9.96
N ASP A 520 13.13 -4.25 -9.81
CA ASP A 520 14.43 -4.64 -10.33
C ASP A 520 14.36 -5.49 -11.61
N VAL A 521 13.16 -5.97 -11.99
CA VAL A 521 12.93 -6.75 -13.19
C VAL A 521 11.93 -6.06 -14.11
N VAL A 522 12.18 -6.15 -15.41
CA VAL A 522 11.21 -5.82 -16.46
C VAL A 522 11.07 -7.01 -17.40
N SER A 523 9.82 -7.40 -17.72
CA SER A 523 9.52 -8.59 -18.51
C SER A 523 8.32 -8.37 -19.42
N PRO A 524 8.33 -8.93 -20.65
CA PRO A 524 7.15 -9.00 -21.49
C PRO A 524 6.14 -10.05 -21.01
N TRP A 525 6.53 -10.91 -20.08
CA TRP A 525 5.62 -11.89 -19.48
C TRP A 525 4.59 -11.19 -18.64
N GLN A 526 3.38 -11.26 -19.14
CA GLN A 526 2.18 -10.84 -18.44
C GLN A 526 1.23 -12.02 -18.48
N THR A 527 0.68 -12.33 -17.36
CA THR A 527 -0.49 -13.18 -17.37
C THR A 527 -1.63 -12.32 -17.90
N CYS A 528 -1.74 -12.27 -19.10
CA CYS A 528 -2.76 -11.69 -19.96
C CYS A 528 -3.28 -10.28 -19.78
N ALA A 529 -3.36 -9.68 -20.96
CA ALA A 529 -4.09 -8.47 -21.20
C ALA A 529 -5.54 -8.57 -20.73
N ASN A 530 -6.04 -7.54 -20.11
CA ASN A 530 -7.46 -7.30 -20.01
C ASN A 530 -8.04 -7.27 -21.41
N THR A 531 -8.86 -8.23 -21.70
CA THR A 531 -9.75 -8.10 -22.84
C THR A 531 -10.94 -7.30 -22.33
N PRO A 532 -11.16 -6.06 -22.79
CA PRO A 532 -12.36 -5.36 -22.44
C PRO A 532 -13.62 -6.22 -22.76
N PRO A 533 -14.61 -6.29 -21.87
CA PRO A 533 -14.83 -5.46 -20.68
C PRO A 533 -14.37 -6.07 -19.34
N ALA A 534 -13.45 -7.03 -19.36
CA ALA A 534 -13.02 -7.66 -18.11
C ALA A 534 -12.31 -6.63 -17.20
N PRO A 535 -12.67 -6.52 -15.92
CA PRO A 535 -11.97 -5.70 -14.95
C PRO A 535 -10.49 -6.06 -14.83
N GLU A 536 -9.66 -5.12 -14.43
CA GLU A 536 -8.26 -5.39 -14.14
C GLU A 536 -8.13 -6.48 -13.09
N GLY A 537 -7.03 -7.26 -13.15
CA GLY A 537 -6.83 -8.41 -12.28
C GLY A 537 -7.45 -9.70 -12.77
N ARG A 538 -8.29 -9.69 -13.79
CA ARG A 538 -8.84 -10.90 -14.44
C ARG A 538 -8.01 -11.30 -15.63
N ILE A 539 -7.65 -12.55 -15.68
CA ILE A 539 -6.66 -13.04 -16.62
C ILE A 539 -7.25 -14.20 -17.41
N ASN A 540 -7.06 -14.16 -18.69
CA ASN A 540 -7.44 -15.27 -19.51
C ASN A 540 -6.37 -15.73 -20.51
N CYS A 541 -5.10 -15.39 -20.35
CA CYS A 541 -4.10 -15.91 -21.26
C CYS A 541 -2.67 -15.72 -20.75
N LEU A 542 -1.76 -16.47 -21.29
CA LEU A 542 -0.36 -16.16 -21.33
C LEU A 542 -0.10 -15.43 -22.64
N ALA A 543 0.17 -14.16 -22.59
CA ALA A 543 0.61 -13.43 -23.75
C ALA A 543 1.95 -12.78 -23.47
N LEU A 544 2.82 -12.89 -24.43
CA LEU A 544 3.99 -12.05 -24.57
C LEU A 544 3.56 -10.80 -25.32
N GLY A 545 3.90 -9.62 -24.83
CA GLY A 545 3.49 -8.42 -25.50
C GLY A 545 3.99 -7.14 -24.86
N ASN A 546 3.78 -6.04 -25.57
CA ASN A 546 4.14 -4.71 -25.09
C ASN A 546 2.97 -4.13 -24.26
N TYR A 547 2.91 -4.52 -23.02
CA TYR A 547 1.93 -4.02 -22.07
C TYR A 547 2.49 -2.86 -21.25
N ILE A 548 1.62 -1.94 -20.84
CA ILE A 548 2.03 -0.75 -20.07
C ILE A 548 2.51 -1.11 -18.67
N HIS A 549 2.12 -2.25 -18.11
CA HIS A 549 2.42 -2.67 -16.75
C HIS A 549 3.31 -3.91 -16.76
N ASN A 550 4.55 -3.74 -17.13
CA ASN A 550 5.50 -4.85 -17.22
C ASN A 550 6.68 -4.77 -16.22
N ALA A 551 6.60 -3.88 -15.24
CA ALA A 551 7.52 -3.89 -14.12
C ALA A 551 7.14 -4.99 -13.12
N ARG A 552 8.14 -5.65 -12.57
CA ARG A 552 8.03 -6.63 -11.50
C ARG A 552 8.67 -6.09 -10.25
N LEU A 553 8.17 -6.52 -9.11
CA LEU A 553 8.74 -6.20 -7.81
C LEU A 553 9.34 -7.44 -7.20
N ASP A 554 10.48 -7.28 -6.55
CA ASP A 554 10.98 -8.20 -5.56
C ASP A 554 10.92 -7.56 -4.18
N TYR A 555 10.87 -8.37 -3.13
CA TYR A 555 11.01 -7.90 -1.76
C TYR A 555 12.37 -8.30 -1.21
N ALA A 556 13.10 -7.34 -0.67
CA ALA A 556 14.47 -7.54 -0.21
C ALA A 556 14.68 -7.04 1.22
N VAL A 557 15.60 -7.71 1.92
CA VAL A 557 16.01 -7.37 3.29
C VAL A 557 17.52 -7.13 3.31
N THR A 558 17.94 -6.08 4.01
CA THR A 558 19.34 -5.76 4.29
C THR A 558 19.62 -5.89 5.77
N ASP A 559 20.70 -6.55 6.14
CA ASP A 559 21.32 -6.44 7.45
C ASP A 559 22.39 -5.36 7.40
N LEU A 560 22.11 -4.21 8.02
CA LEU A 560 23.05 -3.08 8.05
C LEU A 560 24.33 -3.40 8.81
N SER A 561 24.30 -4.35 9.74
CA SER A 561 25.47 -4.70 10.56
C SER A 561 26.55 -5.44 9.74
N THR A 562 26.12 -6.19 8.72
CA THR A 562 27.00 -6.96 7.82
C THR A 562 27.12 -6.32 6.43
N GLY A 563 26.18 -5.44 6.05
CA GLY A 563 26.04 -4.90 4.71
C GLY A 563 25.49 -5.91 3.69
N VAL A 564 24.98 -7.05 4.15
CA VAL A 564 24.41 -8.09 3.28
C VAL A 564 22.97 -7.76 2.96
N SER A 565 22.59 -7.81 1.69
CA SER A 565 21.23 -7.67 1.20
C SER A 565 20.83 -8.91 0.42
N ASN A 566 19.63 -9.44 0.70
CA ASN A 566 19.08 -10.60 -0.02
C ASN A 566 17.66 -10.32 -0.46
N THR A 567 17.33 -10.72 -1.69
CA THR A 567 15.93 -10.89 -2.11
C THR A 567 15.33 -12.06 -1.33
N VAL A 568 14.15 -11.85 -0.77
CA VAL A 568 13.43 -12.83 0.06
C VAL A 568 12.09 -13.24 -0.53
N SER A 569 11.62 -12.59 -1.60
CA SER A 569 10.51 -13.07 -2.41
C SER A 569 10.95 -14.22 -3.31
N THR A 570 10.14 -15.28 -3.40
CA THR A 570 10.46 -16.50 -4.15
C THR A 570 10.43 -16.27 -5.66
N HIS A 571 9.71 -15.24 -6.09
CA HIS A 571 9.55 -14.86 -7.49
C HIS A 571 9.10 -13.40 -7.63
N PRO A 572 9.37 -12.75 -8.76
CA PRO A 572 8.99 -11.37 -8.96
C PRO A 572 7.47 -11.16 -8.99
N ILE A 573 7.03 -10.21 -8.18
CA ILE A 573 5.63 -9.85 -7.97
C ILE A 573 5.13 -9.05 -9.18
N ASN A 574 3.99 -9.44 -9.72
CA ASN A 574 3.40 -8.75 -10.88
C ASN A 574 2.57 -7.55 -10.44
N THR A 575 3.05 -6.36 -10.73
CA THR A 575 2.39 -5.09 -10.36
C THR A 575 1.09 -4.81 -11.10
N ARG A 576 0.71 -5.66 -12.08
CA ARG A 576 -0.57 -5.55 -12.75
C ARG A 576 -1.73 -6.02 -11.88
N TYR A 577 -1.46 -6.91 -10.94
CA TYR A 577 -2.47 -7.47 -10.06
C TYR A 577 -2.55 -6.67 -8.78
N HIS A 578 -3.45 -5.72 -8.79
CA HIS A 578 -3.68 -4.81 -7.68
C HIS A 578 -5.18 -4.76 -7.34
N PHE A 579 -5.49 -4.53 -6.10
CA PHE A 579 -6.85 -4.40 -5.63
C PHE A 579 -7.51 -3.16 -6.27
N GLY A 580 -8.71 -3.35 -6.82
CA GLY A 580 -9.56 -2.29 -7.36
C GLY A 580 -8.95 -1.41 -8.45
N GLY A 581 -7.87 -1.82 -9.09
CA GLY A 581 -7.32 -1.09 -10.22
C GLY A 581 -6.14 -0.14 -9.91
N GLY A 582 -5.60 -0.12 -8.68
CA GLY A 582 -4.50 0.79 -8.36
C GLY A 582 -3.91 0.67 -6.97
N PHE A 583 -4.09 -0.45 -6.26
CA PHE A 583 -3.71 -0.58 -4.87
C PHE A 583 -3.06 -1.92 -4.52
N ILE A 584 -1.89 -1.88 -3.88
CA ILE A 584 -1.17 -3.02 -3.31
C ILE A 584 -0.81 -2.77 -1.83
N GLY A 585 -1.55 -1.89 -1.14
CA GLY A 585 -1.25 -1.35 0.17
C GLY A 585 -0.48 -0.03 0.10
N ASP A 586 -0.22 0.56 1.26
CA ASP A 586 0.53 1.80 1.43
C ASP A 586 1.87 1.60 2.14
N TYR A 587 2.08 0.44 2.74
CA TYR A 587 3.27 0.15 3.54
C TYR A 587 3.49 -1.36 3.66
N THR A 588 4.69 -1.69 4.09
CA THR A 588 5.11 -3.02 4.54
C THR A 588 5.66 -2.92 5.95
N HIS A 589 5.90 -4.05 6.61
CA HIS A 589 6.48 -4.03 7.93
C HIS A 589 7.56 -5.10 8.13
N LEU A 590 8.44 -4.81 9.07
CA LEU A 590 9.55 -5.66 9.49
C LEU A 590 9.58 -5.69 11.01
N ALA A 591 9.76 -6.86 11.59
CA ALA A 591 10.00 -7.05 13.01
C ALA A 591 11.22 -7.94 13.22
N VAL A 592 11.78 -7.93 14.43
CA VAL A 592 12.92 -8.78 14.79
C VAL A 592 12.74 -9.37 16.18
N GLY A 593 12.98 -10.67 16.30
CA GLY A 593 12.89 -11.39 17.56
C GLY A 593 14.10 -11.20 18.48
N SER A 594 13.95 -11.61 19.75
CA SER A 594 15.06 -11.63 20.72
C SER A 594 16.20 -12.59 20.34
N ASP A 595 15.95 -13.49 19.38
CA ASP A 595 16.91 -14.39 18.75
C ASP A 595 17.67 -13.75 17.55
N ASN A 596 17.45 -12.46 17.29
CA ASN A 596 17.94 -11.70 16.14
C ASN A 596 17.40 -12.17 14.78
N ARG A 597 16.36 -12.97 14.76
CA ARG A 597 15.71 -13.41 13.53
C ARG A 597 14.78 -12.29 13.06
N PHE A 598 14.96 -11.83 11.81
CA PHE A 598 14.04 -10.91 11.19
C PHE A 598 12.77 -11.63 10.70
N HIS A 599 11.68 -10.89 10.64
CA HIS A 599 10.39 -11.28 10.07
C HIS A 599 9.91 -10.14 9.18
N ALA A 600 10.06 -10.30 7.88
CA ALA A 600 9.58 -9.33 6.90
C ALA A 600 8.17 -9.74 6.44
N LEU A 601 7.25 -8.76 6.32
CA LEU A 601 5.87 -9.01 5.92
C LEU A 601 5.48 -8.03 4.80
N TRP A 602 5.00 -8.57 3.69
CA TRP A 602 4.63 -7.78 2.52
C TRP A 602 3.40 -8.33 1.80
N THR A 603 2.83 -7.54 0.90
CA THR A 603 1.78 -7.96 -0.02
C THR A 603 2.41 -8.58 -1.27
N ASP A 604 1.98 -9.78 -1.62
CA ASP A 604 2.38 -10.51 -2.81
C ASP A 604 1.18 -10.71 -3.75
N THR A 605 1.40 -10.91 -5.04
CA THR A 605 0.34 -11.11 -6.03
C THR A 605 0.50 -12.40 -6.82
N ASN A 606 1.26 -13.35 -6.31
CA ASN A 606 1.63 -14.55 -7.05
C ASN A 606 0.67 -15.74 -6.86
N ASN A 607 -0.25 -15.65 -5.91
CA ASN A 607 -1.30 -16.64 -5.75
C ASN A 607 -2.29 -16.55 -6.91
N VAL A 608 -2.44 -17.64 -7.68
CA VAL A 608 -3.33 -17.71 -8.84
C VAL A 608 -4.49 -18.63 -8.53
N GLN A 609 -5.68 -18.09 -8.57
CA GLN A 609 -6.91 -18.86 -8.39
C GLN A 609 -7.74 -18.83 -9.67
N SER A 610 -8.45 -19.92 -9.95
CA SER A 610 -9.43 -19.95 -11.02
C SER A 610 -10.82 -19.70 -10.49
N VAL A 611 -11.49 -18.74 -11.07
CA VAL A 611 -12.89 -18.41 -10.78
C VAL A 611 -13.72 -18.53 -12.06
N VAL A 612 -15.00 -18.82 -11.92
CA VAL A 612 -15.92 -18.88 -13.06
C VAL A 612 -16.73 -17.60 -13.09
N TRP A 613 -16.59 -16.85 -14.18
CA TRP A 613 -17.31 -15.60 -14.37
C TRP A 613 -18.43 -15.72 -15.40
N TRP A 614 -19.49 -14.95 -15.18
CA TRP A 614 -20.58 -14.78 -16.13
C TRP A 614 -20.33 -13.58 -17.04
N TYR A 615 -20.08 -13.84 -18.30
CA TYR A 615 -19.87 -12.79 -19.31
C TYR A 615 -21.13 -12.47 -20.14
N GLY A 616 -22.30 -12.61 -19.54
CA GLY A 616 -23.57 -12.24 -20.15
C GLY A 616 -24.21 -13.30 -21.05
N LEU A 617 -23.46 -14.27 -21.54
CA LEU A 617 -23.95 -15.36 -22.38
C LEU A 617 -23.40 -16.74 -21.95
N GLU A 618 -22.29 -16.77 -21.26
CA GLU A 618 -21.66 -18.02 -20.84
C GLU A 618 -20.85 -17.85 -19.55
N PHE A 619 -20.63 -18.96 -18.85
CA PHE A 619 -19.71 -19.03 -17.71
C PHE A 619 -18.31 -19.38 -18.21
N VAL A 620 -17.35 -18.52 -17.93
CA VAL A 620 -15.96 -18.68 -18.38
C VAL A 620 -15.04 -18.87 -17.18
N PRO A 621 -14.29 -19.98 -17.10
CA PRO A 621 -13.21 -20.10 -16.13
C PRO A 621 -12.15 -19.03 -16.40
N THR A 622 -11.78 -18.29 -15.37
CA THR A 622 -10.80 -17.20 -15.47
C THR A 622 -9.82 -17.33 -14.33
N SER A 623 -8.54 -17.26 -14.64
CA SER A 623 -7.50 -17.19 -13.61
C SER A 623 -7.41 -15.78 -13.05
N VAL A 624 -7.38 -15.66 -11.73
CA VAL A 624 -7.29 -14.39 -11.00
C VAL A 624 -6.09 -14.47 -10.07
N HIS A 625 -5.23 -13.47 -10.10
CA HIS A 625 -4.22 -13.28 -9.07
C HIS A 625 -4.86 -12.62 -7.86
N GLN A 626 -4.43 -13.05 -6.68
CA GLN A 626 -4.85 -12.46 -5.42
C GLN A 626 -3.65 -11.78 -4.77
N GLN A 627 -3.96 -10.76 -4.00
CA GLN A 627 -3.01 -10.21 -3.06
C GLN A 627 -3.06 -11.03 -1.79
N ASP A 628 -1.95 -11.66 -1.47
CA ASP A 628 -1.76 -12.40 -0.23
C ASP A 628 -0.72 -11.71 0.65
N VAL A 629 -0.80 -11.99 1.93
CA VAL A 629 0.24 -11.62 2.90
C VAL A 629 1.31 -12.70 2.90
N VAL A 630 2.53 -12.31 2.64
CA VAL A 630 3.68 -13.22 2.59
C VAL A 630 4.76 -12.75 3.56
N THR A 631 5.44 -13.68 4.19
CA THR A 631 6.53 -13.42 5.12
C THR A 631 7.77 -14.22 4.78
N ALA A 632 8.93 -13.63 5.05
CA ALA A 632 10.20 -14.36 5.16
C ALA A 632 10.82 -14.11 6.53
N SER A 633 11.31 -15.16 7.16
CA SER A 633 11.89 -15.10 8.50
C SER A 633 13.24 -15.76 8.54
N GLY A 634 14.30 -15.06 9.01
CA GLY A 634 15.65 -15.61 9.00
C GLY A 634 16.72 -14.72 9.61
N ASN A 635 17.95 -15.17 9.45
CA ASN A 635 19.18 -14.45 9.77
C ASN A 635 20.11 -14.51 8.55
N PHE A 636 20.93 -13.47 8.36
CA PHE A 636 22.00 -13.47 7.34
C PHE A 636 23.36 -13.76 7.97
#